data_2c1c806247f0fd331875a700f7a0c373
#
_entry.id   2c1c806247f0fd331875a700f7a0c373
#
_cell.length_a   1.000
_cell.length_b   1.000
_cell.length_c   1.000
_cell.angle_alpha   90.00
_cell.angle_beta   90.00
_cell.angle_gamma   90.00
#
_symmetry.space_group_name_H-M   'P 1'
#
loop_
_entity.id
_entity.type
_entity.pdbx_description
1 polymer ?
#
loop_
_entity_poly.entity_id
_entity_poly.type
_entity_poly.pdbx_seq_one_letter_code
_entity_poly.pdbx_strand_id
1 'polypeptide(L)'
;MYFIRRAYLPCPKRRRGRSLTIVCVGWILLWGQVRARPIPPIGAEAHPFPDTTNRIVVFADQLPAANSLSPAQWRFIADHYAGTQKETRSWAETIRKLNPHFIILHYQLAVGAGTAAFLDGERWTNDFGYIKQHPHWFLRTADGSPISQNVYHWDVMNILFRNGEPISGWPKYWVETALQRLRDNEDDGVFADSYTQDILMNQVNPPFAWFSHVEACKQNWIPNLNLYGAYCCKALHDQPEHFYYLPNLGGLVNAWDTTNYAVGDGGMNEGFALSGPGNYYAPSDWQLQMNRLLALIRADKIVICQSYIRDSDYDARWFVMGSYLLIKGRHTYINMFDTSTLSWYPEYTISLGAPLSEPARTISADWDVAWGVYRRDFARGMVLVNPDTRPVKIDLGRTKYLVEAEGGGPVPASGVPMGQLKRRPVRVVTIPSHSARILLND
;
A
#
# COMPACT_ATOMS: atom_id res chain seq x y z
N MET A 1 -6.14 -15.66 -6.57
CA MET A 1 -6.14 -15.75 -5.10
C MET A 1 -4.95 -16.62 -4.70
N TYR A 2 -3.79 -16.02 -4.51
CA TYR A 2 -2.58 -16.76 -4.15
C TYR A 2 -2.09 -16.27 -2.78
N PHE A 3 -2.03 -17.22 -1.85
CA PHE A 3 -1.59 -17.01 -0.48
C PHE A 3 -0.07 -17.20 -0.40
N ILE A 4 0.62 -16.23 0.16
CA ILE A 4 2.00 -16.45 0.63
C ILE A 4 1.91 -17.29 1.89
N ARG A 5 2.22 -18.59 1.80
CA ARG A 5 2.46 -19.44 2.98
C ARG A 5 3.72 -18.95 3.67
N ARG A 6 3.58 -18.23 4.77
CA ARG A 6 4.70 -18.06 5.72
C ARG A 6 4.96 -19.37 6.44
N ALA A 7 6.18 -19.85 6.38
CA ALA A 7 6.65 -20.99 7.16
C ALA A 7 6.66 -20.62 8.64
N TYR A 8 5.90 -21.35 9.45
CA TYR A 8 5.93 -21.26 10.92
C TYR A 8 7.18 -21.96 11.43
N LEU A 9 8.02 -21.25 12.16
CA LEU A 9 9.04 -21.85 13.01
C LEU A 9 8.39 -22.28 14.35
N PRO A 10 8.63 -23.50 14.85
CA PRO A 10 8.01 -23.98 16.08
C PRO A 10 8.60 -23.34 17.32
N CYS A 11 7.73 -22.94 18.24
CA CYS A 11 8.04 -22.42 19.55
C CYS A 11 8.67 -23.51 20.44
N PRO A 12 9.74 -23.25 21.20
CA PRO A 12 10.34 -24.26 22.08
C PRO A 12 9.48 -24.52 23.32
N LYS A 13 9.28 -25.81 23.61
CA LYS A 13 8.55 -26.33 24.80
C LYS A 13 9.20 -25.89 26.10
N ARG A 14 8.44 -25.22 26.96
CA ARG A 14 8.81 -24.97 28.37
C ARG A 14 8.84 -26.27 29.14
N ARG A 15 9.98 -26.57 29.78
CA ARG A 15 10.16 -27.61 30.83
C ARG A 15 9.59 -27.12 32.15
N ARG A 16 8.80 -27.99 32.80
CA ARG A 16 8.33 -27.86 34.18
C ARG A 16 9.46 -28.11 35.13
N GLY A 17 9.58 -27.32 36.20
CA GLY A 17 10.47 -27.57 37.35
C GLY A 17 10.01 -26.81 38.58
N ARG A 18 9.29 -27.53 39.45
CA ARG A 18 9.20 -27.58 40.95
C ARG A 18 9.41 -26.31 41.81
N SER A 19 8.37 -26.00 42.50
CA SER A 19 8.06 -25.74 43.93
C SER A 19 9.03 -25.05 44.92
N LEU A 20 8.35 -24.22 45.72
CA LEU A 20 8.54 -23.76 47.11
C LEU A 20 9.46 -22.53 47.31
N THR A 21 8.95 -21.43 47.84
CA THR A 21 8.82 -21.13 49.28
C THR A 21 8.15 -19.77 49.47
N ILE A 22 7.19 -19.71 50.38
CA ILE A 22 6.45 -18.51 50.78
C ILE A 22 7.36 -17.71 51.73
N VAL A 23 7.54 -16.41 51.42
CA VAL A 23 7.97 -15.42 52.43
C VAL A 23 7.09 -14.17 52.24
N CYS A 24 6.26 -13.93 53.27
CA CYS A 24 5.51 -12.68 53.41
C CYS A 24 6.47 -11.55 53.78
N VAL A 25 6.56 -10.50 52.98
CA VAL A 25 7.14 -9.21 53.42
C VAL A 25 6.32 -8.07 52.83
N GLY A 26 6.04 -7.16 53.74
CA GLY A 26 5.20 -5.98 53.71
C GLY A 26 5.01 -5.18 52.40
N TRP A 27 3.76 -4.77 52.21
CA TRP A 27 3.35 -3.80 51.22
C TRP A 27 3.85 -2.40 51.63
N ILE A 28 4.88 -1.91 50.92
CA ILE A 28 5.16 -0.47 50.87
C ILE A 28 4.49 0.02 49.58
N LEU A 29 3.41 0.77 49.74
CA LEU A 29 2.75 1.52 48.68
C LEU A 29 3.70 2.62 48.19
N LEU A 30 4.55 2.30 47.20
CA LEU A 30 5.22 3.31 46.41
C LEU A 30 4.21 3.82 45.35
N TRP A 31 3.58 4.94 45.65
CA TRP A 31 2.92 5.77 44.63
C TRP A 31 4.01 6.23 43.64
N GLY A 32 4.24 5.46 42.62
CA GLY A 32 4.97 5.92 41.45
C GLY A 32 4.19 7.09 40.84
N GLN A 33 4.70 8.28 40.98
CA GLN A 33 4.22 9.44 40.18
C GLN A 33 4.39 9.01 38.71
N VAL A 34 3.27 8.75 38.04
CA VAL A 34 3.20 8.75 36.59
C VAL A 34 3.59 10.18 36.19
N ARG A 35 4.87 10.40 35.89
CA ARG A 35 5.29 11.65 35.24
C ARG A 35 4.54 11.69 33.90
N ALA A 36 3.57 12.58 33.81
CA ALA A 36 3.01 12.96 32.51
C ALA A 36 4.21 13.25 31.59
N ARG A 37 4.37 12.48 30.54
CA ARG A 37 5.35 12.80 29.50
C ARG A 37 5.02 14.22 29.03
N PRO A 38 6.01 15.09 28.83
CA PRO A 38 5.75 16.38 28.22
C PRO A 38 5.04 16.12 26.90
N ILE A 39 3.89 16.77 26.69
CA ILE A 39 3.22 16.79 25.40
C ILE A 39 4.27 17.35 24.43
N PRO A 40 4.66 16.62 23.36
CA PRO A 40 5.59 17.15 22.39
C PRO A 40 5.02 18.48 21.86
N PRO A 41 5.86 19.44 21.48
CA PRO A 41 5.40 20.70 20.93
C PRO A 41 4.45 20.38 19.78
N ILE A 42 3.32 21.10 19.69
CA ILE A 42 2.30 21.02 18.65
C ILE A 42 3.02 20.83 17.32
N GLY A 43 2.79 19.68 16.65
CA GLY A 43 3.67 19.09 15.65
C GLY A 43 3.88 19.98 14.44
N ALA A 44 5.02 19.78 13.79
CA ALA A 44 5.23 20.21 12.42
C ALA A 44 4.16 19.59 11.51
N GLU A 45 3.76 20.32 10.46
CA GLU A 45 2.90 19.75 9.40
C GLU A 45 3.50 18.44 8.86
N ALA A 46 2.63 17.52 8.44
CA ALA A 46 3.05 16.29 7.79
C ALA A 46 3.98 16.57 6.59
N HIS A 47 5.00 15.75 6.40
CA HIS A 47 5.96 15.94 5.31
C HIS A 47 5.26 15.81 3.95
N PRO A 48 5.49 16.78 3.02
CA PRO A 48 4.82 16.73 1.73
C PRO A 48 5.33 15.60 0.86
N PHE A 49 4.42 14.90 0.20
CA PHE A 49 4.76 13.90 -0.81
C PHE A 49 5.49 14.55 -1.99
N PRO A 50 6.70 14.06 -2.39
CA PRO A 50 7.50 14.67 -3.43
C PRO A 50 6.84 14.54 -4.81
N ASP A 51 7.02 15.58 -5.65
CA ASP A 51 6.59 15.58 -7.04
C ASP A 51 7.33 14.51 -7.84
N THR A 52 6.57 13.65 -8.52
CA THR A 52 7.09 12.55 -9.34
C THR A 52 7.17 12.86 -10.82
N THR A 53 6.75 14.04 -11.30
CA THR A 53 6.57 14.36 -12.73
C THR A 53 7.79 13.96 -13.57
N ASN A 54 9.01 14.28 -13.13
CA ASN A 54 10.24 14.11 -13.90
C ASN A 54 11.06 12.86 -13.53
N ARG A 55 10.66 12.10 -12.53
CA ARG A 55 11.40 10.95 -12.02
C ARG A 55 10.47 9.82 -11.55
N ILE A 56 10.98 8.61 -11.50
CA ILE A 56 10.35 7.49 -10.82
C ILE A 56 10.68 7.63 -9.33
N VAL A 57 9.67 7.51 -8.48
CA VAL A 57 9.84 7.62 -7.02
C VAL A 57 9.26 6.38 -6.37
N VAL A 58 10.08 5.75 -5.53
CA VAL A 58 9.71 4.52 -4.83
C VAL A 58 9.16 4.86 -3.45
N PHE A 59 8.01 4.27 -3.11
CA PHE A 59 7.43 4.32 -1.77
C PHE A 59 7.20 2.88 -1.31
N ALA A 60 7.92 2.44 -0.28
CA ALA A 60 7.88 1.05 0.16
C ALA A 60 6.61 0.74 0.98
N ASP A 61 6.06 -0.47 0.80
CA ASP A 61 5.00 -0.98 1.68
C ASP A 61 5.52 -1.21 3.09
N GLN A 62 6.62 -1.95 3.18
CA GLN A 62 7.26 -2.28 4.45
C GLN A 62 8.77 -2.47 4.23
N LEU A 63 9.56 -1.87 5.08
CA LEU A 63 11.01 -2.04 5.10
C LEU A 63 11.43 -3.00 6.23
N PRO A 64 12.65 -3.56 6.18
CA PRO A 64 13.13 -4.47 7.22
C PRO A 64 13.21 -3.80 8.59
N ALA A 65 13.09 -4.61 9.64
CA ALA A 65 13.24 -4.12 11.02
C ALA A 65 14.59 -3.44 11.25
N ALA A 66 14.61 -2.41 12.09
CA ALA A 66 15.79 -1.56 12.33
C ALA A 66 17.07 -2.35 12.66
N ASN A 67 16.93 -3.40 13.48
CA ASN A 67 18.06 -4.23 13.91
C ASN A 67 18.62 -5.18 12.84
N SER A 68 17.96 -5.30 11.70
CA SER A 68 18.41 -6.12 10.57
C SER A 68 19.12 -5.32 9.48
N LEU A 69 19.15 -3.99 9.60
CA LEU A 69 19.73 -3.09 8.60
C LEU A 69 21.14 -2.66 8.97
N SER A 70 22.07 -2.74 8.02
CA SER A 70 23.40 -2.16 8.14
C SER A 70 23.35 -0.62 8.03
N PRO A 71 24.38 0.10 8.50
CA PRO A 71 24.47 1.56 8.32
C PRO A 71 24.47 1.98 6.83
N ALA A 72 24.97 1.13 5.93
CA ALA A 72 24.95 1.43 4.50
C ALA A 72 23.55 1.23 3.90
N GLN A 73 22.80 0.22 4.34
CA GLN A 73 21.40 0.03 3.92
C GLN A 73 20.50 1.16 4.45
N TRP A 74 20.73 1.68 5.65
CA TRP A 74 20.03 2.85 6.15
C TRP A 74 20.21 4.09 5.25
N ARG A 75 21.46 4.38 4.84
CA ARG A 75 21.74 5.46 3.89
C ARG A 75 21.08 5.20 2.53
N PHE A 76 21.17 3.97 2.04
CA PHE A 76 20.52 3.58 0.80
C PHE A 76 19.01 3.87 0.85
N ILE A 77 18.32 3.48 1.92
CA ILE A 77 16.89 3.76 2.11
C ILE A 77 16.64 5.27 2.09
N ALA A 78 17.40 6.04 2.86
CA ALA A 78 17.27 7.49 2.96
C ALA A 78 17.43 8.20 1.61
N ASP A 79 18.29 7.71 0.75
CA ASP A 79 18.63 8.32 -0.54
C ASP A 79 17.70 7.90 -1.68
N HIS A 80 17.04 6.73 -1.57
CA HIS A 80 16.36 6.11 -2.71
C HIS A 80 14.84 5.99 -2.54
N TYR A 81 14.32 5.98 -1.31
CA TYR A 81 12.88 5.88 -1.07
C TYR A 81 12.32 7.22 -0.60
N ALA A 82 11.12 7.55 -1.03
CA ALA A 82 10.40 8.72 -0.54
C ALA A 82 9.77 8.49 0.83
N GLY A 83 9.44 7.24 1.13
CA GLY A 83 8.77 6.87 2.36
C GLY A 83 8.44 5.39 2.45
N THR A 84 7.81 5.04 3.55
CA THR A 84 7.35 3.69 3.86
C THR A 84 6.14 3.74 4.81
N GLN A 85 5.61 2.59 5.14
CA GLN A 85 4.57 2.43 6.15
C GLN A 85 4.91 1.28 7.11
N LYS A 86 4.15 1.18 8.23
CA LYS A 86 4.26 0.05 9.16
C LYS A 86 5.57 0.05 9.97
N GLU A 87 6.09 1.21 10.33
CA GLU A 87 7.35 1.32 11.09
C GLU A 87 7.14 1.79 12.52
N THR A 88 8.13 1.55 13.38
CA THR A 88 8.12 1.97 14.77
C THR A 88 8.70 3.38 14.91
N ARG A 89 8.43 4.03 16.05
CA ARG A 89 9.03 5.33 16.38
C ARG A 89 10.55 5.33 16.26
N SER A 90 11.22 4.32 16.83
CA SER A 90 12.69 4.23 16.78
C SER A 90 13.24 4.09 15.37
N TRP A 91 12.46 3.45 14.48
CA TRP A 91 12.77 3.37 13.04
C TRP A 91 12.65 4.76 12.39
N ALA A 92 11.55 5.46 12.67
CA ALA A 92 11.30 6.81 12.17
C ALA A 92 12.39 7.81 12.60
N GLU A 93 12.72 7.82 13.88
CA GLU A 93 13.82 8.67 14.42
C GLU A 93 15.17 8.39 13.76
N THR A 94 15.43 7.13 13.39
CA THR A 94 16.69 6.73 12.76
C THR A 94 16.78 7.23 11.33
N ILE A 95 15.73 6.99 10.52
CA ILE A 95 15.74 7.39 9.11
C ILE A 95 15.71 8.90 8.93
N ARG A 96 14.97 9.62 9.78
CA ARG A 96 14.84 11.08 9.69
C ARG A 96 16.11 11.84 10.07
N LYS A 97 17.04 11.23 10.82
CA LYS A 97 18.40 11.75 10.98
C LYS A 97 19.20 11.75 9.67
N LEU A 98 18.87 10.87 8.73
CA LEU A 98 19.53 10.75 7.43
C LEU A 98 18.75 11.50 6.34
N ASN A 99 17.43 11.42 6.37
CA ASN A 99 16.52 12.13 5.46
C ASN A 99 15.36 12.75 6.28
N PRO A 100 15.45 14.04 6.66
CA PRO A 100 14.42 14.70 7.45
C PRO A 100 13.03 14.75 6.79
N HIS A 101 12.95 14.56 5.48
CA HIS A 101 11.69 14.61 4.72
C HIS A 101 11.12 13.21 4.40
N PHE A 102 11.65 12.15 5.03
CA PHE A 102 11.20 10.80 4.79
C PHE A 102 9.78 10.60 5.33
N ILE A 103 8.86 10.19 4.46
CA ILE A 103 7.45 10.03 4.79
C ILE A 103 7.22 8.68 5.47
N ILE A 104 6.47 8.67 6.56
CA ILE A 104 6.11 7.46 7.27
C ILE A 104 4.60 7.44 7.50
N LEU A 105 3.95 6.35 7.08
CA LEU A 105 2.54 6.13 7.31
C LEU A 105 2.33 5.07 8.39
N HIS A 106 1.53 5.43 9.37
CA HIS A 106 1.05 4.50 10.37
C HIS A 106 0.09 3.48 9.76
N TYR A 107 0.29 2.19 10.04
CA TYR A 107 -0.65 1.15 9.63
C TYR A 107 -1.80 1.02 10.61
N GLN A 108 -3.03 1.05 10.12
CA GLN A 108 -4.21 0.71 10.91
C GLN A 108 -5.26 0.01 10.06
N LEU A 109 -5.79 -1.13 10.54
CA LEU A 109 -6.85 -1.85 9.85
C LEU A 109 -8.12 -1.02 9.85
N ALA A 110 -8.71 -0.73 8.68
CA ALA A 110 -9.84 0.19 8.57
C ALA A 110 -11.15 -0.39 9.12
N VAL A 111 -11.55 -1.56 8.61
CA VAL A 111 -12.89 -2.12 8.88
C VAL A 111 -12.88 -3.36 9.75
N GLY A 112 -11.75 -3.69 10.36
CA GLY A 112 -11.59 -4.90 11.17
C GLY A 112 -10.80 -4.68 12.44
N ALA A 113 -10.92 -5.61 13.37
CA ALA A 113 -10.10 -5.73 14.58
C ALA A 113 -9.90 -7.19 14.97
N GLY A 114 -8.72 -7.55 15.49
CA GLY A 114 -8.42 -8.92 15.84
C GLY A 114 -7.10 -9.10 16.58
N THR A 115 -6.80 -10.35 16.93
CA THR A 115 -5.60 -10.75 17.67
C THR A 115 -4.48 -11.31 16.80
N ALA A 116 -4.61 -11.26 15.48
CA ALA A 116 -3.52 -11.68 14.59
C ALA A 116 -2.25 -10.87 14.88
N ALA A 117 -1.08 -11.49 14.78
CA ALA A 117 0.19 -10.87 15.15
C ALA A 117 0.51 -9.58 14.37
N PHE A 118 -0.10 -9.39 13.20
CA PHE A 118 0.02 -8.16 12.41
C PHE A 118 -1.03 -7.09 12.78
N LEU A 119 -1.94 -7.36 13.72
CA LEU A 119 -2.95 -6.43 14.21
C LEU A 119 -2.65 -5.87 15.59
N ASP A 120 -1.74 -6.50 16.33
CA ASP A 120 -1.32 -6.12 17.68
C ASP A 120 0.19 -5.92 17.73
N GLY A 121 0.64 -5.00 18.57
CA GLY A 121 2.04 -4.75 18.84
C GLY A 121 2.49 -3.34 18.46
N GLU A 122 3.79 -3.11 18.49
CA GLU A 122 4.38 -1.78 18.32
C GLU A 122 4.17 -1.21 16.92
N ARG A 123 4.21 -2.07 15.88
CA ARG A 123 4.05 -1.68 14.47
C ARG A 123 2.58 -1.63 14.02
N TRP A 124 1.71 -2.39 14.65
CA TRP A 124 0.35 -2.69 14.20
C TRP A 124 -0.60 -2.43 15.34
N THR A 125 -1.41 -1.45 15.23
CA THR A 125 -2.09 -0.95 16.38
C THR A 125 -3.55 -1.30 16.39
N ASN A 126 -3.84 -2.27 17.20
CA ASN A 126 -5.19 -2.60 17.57
C ASN A 126 -5.20 -3.11 19.00
N ASP A 127 -5.70 -2.35 19.93
CA ASP A 127 -5.91 -2.85 21.28
C ASP A 127 -7.16 -3.72 21.31
N PHE A 128 -7.05 -4.94 20.79
CA PHE A 128 -8.17 -5.86 20.75
C PHE A 128 -8.65 -6.25 22.14
N GLY A 129 -7.78 -6.24 23.14
CA GLY A 129 -8.14 -6.45 24.54
C GLY A 129 -9.14 -5.44 25.05
N TYR A 130 -8.99 -4.18 24.66
CA TYR A 130 -9.95 -3.11 24.97
C TYR A 130 -11.18 -3.16 24.05
N ILE A 131 -10.98 -3.33 22.73
CA ILE A 131 -12.04 -3.32 21.71
C ILE A 131 -13.11 -4.38 22.04
N LYS A 132 -12.75 -5.59 22.41
CA LYS A 132 -13.69 -6.67 22.74
C LYS A 132 -14.58 -6.41 23.95
N GLN A 133 -14.25 -5.42 24.78
CA GLN A 133 -15.10 -4.99 25.88
C GLN A 133 -16.29 -4.13 25.40
N HIS A 134 -16.32 -3.77 24.11
CA HIS A 134 -17.33 -2.94 23.47
C HIS A 134 -18.11 -3.73 22.40
N PRO A 135 -19.00 -4.67 22.79
CA PRO A 135 -19.62 -5.60 21.84
C PRO A 135 -20.45 -4.94 20.75
N HIS A 136 -20.91 -3.72 20.94
CA HIS A 136 -21.66 -2.92 19.95
C HIS A 136 -20.77 -2.24 18.88
N TRP A 137 -19.46 -2.32 19.03
CA TRP A 137 -18.52 -1.84 18.02
C TRP A 137 -18.33 -2.85 16.86
N PHE A 138 -18.77 -4.08 17.05
CA PHE A 138 -18.70 -5.13 16.05
C PHE A 138 -19.94 -5.15 15.15
N LEU A 139 -19.76 -5.41 13.87
CA LEU A 139 -20.88 -5.75 12.99
C LEU A 139 -21.43 -7.13 13.39
N ARG A 140 -22.76 -7.23 13.51
CA ARG A 140 -23.40 -8.43 14.03
C ARG A 140 -24.54 -8.89 13.14
N THR A 141 -24.78 -10.17 13.14
CA THR A 141 -25.98 -10.80 12.59
C THR A 141 -27.21 -10.46 13.43
N ALA A 142 -28.41 -10.81 12.94
CA ALA A 142 -29.67 -10.55 13.64
C ALA A 142 -29.78 -11.29 14.99
N ASP A 143 -29.12 -12.44 15.13
CA ASP A 143 -29.04 -13.21 16.38
C ASP A 143 -27.96 -12.71 17.35
N GLY A 144 -27.24 -11.64 16.97
CA GLY A 144 -26.23 -11.00 17.80
C GLY A 144 -24.83 -11.59 17.68
N SER A 145 -24.58 -12.54 16.80
CA SER A 145 -23.24 -13.11 16.57
C SER A 145 -22.32 -12.11 15.87
N PRO A 146 -21.04 -11.94 16.27
CA PRO A 146 -20.10 -11.14 15.54
C PRO A 146 -19.78 -11.79 14.19
N ILE A 147 -19.42 -10.96 13.21
CA ILE A 147 -19.04 -11.40 11.87
C ILE A 147 -17.53 -11.32 11.77
N SER A 148 -16.87 -12.43 11.42
CA SER A 148 -15.43 -12.52 11.30
C SER A 148 -15.00 -12.79 9.86
N GLN A 149 -13.89 -12.22 9.45
CA GLN A 149 -13.26 -12.49 8.16
C GLN A 149 -12.53 -13.85 8.21
N ASN A 150 -12.81 -14.73 7.23
CA ASN A 150 -12.40 -16.14 7.28
C ASN A 150 -10.90 -16.38 7.08
N VAL A 151 -10.21 -15.48 6.38
CA VAL A 151 -8.82 -15.68 5.95
C VAL A 151 -7.84 -15.12 6.96
N TYR A 152 -8.11 -13.91 7.43
CA TYR A 152 -7.22 -13.19 8.35
C TYR A 152 -7.68 -13.24 9.80
N HIS A 153 -8.86 -13.81 10.05
CA HIS A 153 -9.40 -14.08 11.39
C HIS A 153 -9.57 -12.82 12.28
N TRP A 154 -9.92 -11.69 11.67
CA TRP A 154 -10.32 -10.48 12.40
C TRP A 154 -11.84 -10.25 12.31
N ASP A 155 -12.38 -9.61 13.31
CA ASP A 155 -13.81 -9.30 13.37
C ASP A 155 -14.13 -8.03 12.58
N VAL A 156 -15.27 -8.04 11.87
CA VAL A 156 -15.75 -6.90 11.09
C VAL A 156 -16.34 -5.86 12.02
N MET A 157 -15.90 -4.63 11.88
CA MET A 157 -16.32 -3.54 12.76
C MET A 157 -17.56 -2.82 12.24
N ASN A 158 -18.34 -2.28 13.17
CA ASN A 158 -19.55 -1.53 12.89
C ASN A 158 -19.20 -0.09 12.47
N ILE A 159 -19.05 0.11 11.16
CA ILE A 159 -18.78 1.40 10.52
C ILE A 159 -20.05 2.11 10.03
N LEU A 160 -21.21 1.75 10.55
CA LEU A 160 -22.49 2.23 10.05
C LEU A 160 -22.81 3.65 10.53
N PHE A 161 -23.50 4.39 9.68
CA PHE A 161 -23.94 5.76 9.93
C PHE A 161 -25.47 5.87 9.88
N ARG A 162 -26.02 6.80 10.67
CA ARG A 162 -27.43 7.21 10.61
C ARG A 162 -27.50 8.73 10.70
N ASN A 163 -28.16 9.36 9.74
CA ASN A 163 -28.28 10.83 9.68
C ASN A 163 -26.93 11.56 9.70
N GLY A 164 -25.90 10.96 9.10
CA GLY A 164 -24.54 11.53 9.05
C GLY A 164 -23.64 11.24 10.26
N GLU A 165 -24.20 10.59 11.31
CA GLU A 165 -23.46 10.28 12.54
C GLU A 165 -23.18 8.78 12.67
N PRO A 166 -22.00 8.38 13.21
CA PRO A 166 -21.71 6.98 13.52
C PRO A 166 -22.72 6.41 14.52
N ILE A 167 -23.23 5.20 14.26
CA ILE A 167 -24.13 4.52 15.20
C ILE A 167 -23.41 3.66 16.25
N SER A 168 -22.10 3.54 16.13
CA SER A 168 -21.25 2.84 17.10
C SER A 168 -20.08 3.73 17.55
N GLY A 169 -19.39 3.33 18.61
CA GLY A 169 -18.19 4.02 19.06
C GLY A 169 -16.94 3.72 18.24
N TRP A 170 -16.99 2.75 17.30
CA TRP A 170 -15.82 2.34 16.53
C TRP A 170 -15.18 3.45 15.68
N PRO A 171 -15.91 4.19 14.83
CA PRO A 171 -15.29 5.23 14.01
C PRO A 171 -14.55 6.29 14.85
N LYS A 172 -15.14 6.69 15.98
CA LYS A 172 -14.52 7.63 16.90
C LYS A 172 -13.25 7.05 17.52
N TYR A 173 -13.33 5.84 18.06
CA TYR A 173 -12.20 5.15 18.67
C TYR A 173 -11.04 4.95 17.67
N TRP A 174 -11.38 4.55 16.42
CA TRP A 174 -10.40 4.38 15.36
C TRP A 174 -9.61 5.66 15.10
N VAL A 175 -10.29 6.80 14.98
CA VAL A 175 -9.66 8.12 14.78
C VAL A 175 -8.82 8.51 15.98
N GLU A 176 -9.34 8.40 17.20
CA GLU A 176 -8.62 8.77 18.42
C GLU A 176 -7.34 7.96 18.58
N THR A 177 -7.40 6.65 18.31
CA THR A 177 -6.24 5.76 18.38
C THR A 177 -5.24 6.09 17.28
N ALA A 178 -5.71 6.33 16.03
CA ALA A 178 -4.86 6.74 14.94
C ALA A 178 -4.10 8.02 15.28
N LEU A 179 -4.80 9.07 15.71
CA LEU A 179 -4.18 10.35 16.07
C LEU A 179 -3.16 10.23 17.19
N GLN A 180 -3.46 9.43 18.21
CA GLN A 180 -2.48 9.18 19.27
C GLN A 180 -1.22 8.51 18.73
N ARG A 181 -1.36 7.48 17.88
CA ARG A 181 -0.24 6.74 17.31
C ARG A 181 0.59 7.59 16.34
N LEU A 182 -0.06 8.39 15.51
CA LEU A 182 0.62 9.34 14.62
C LEU A 182 1.53 10.28 15.42
N ARG A 183 1.05 10.81 16.52
CA ARG A 183 1.83 11.69 17.40
C ARG A 183 2.90 10.95 18.19
N ASP A 184 2.58 9.76 18.71
CA ASP A 184 3.52 8.95 19.48
C ASP A 184 4.70 8.47 18.60
N ASN A 185 4.45 8.18 17.33
CA ASN A 185 5.45 7.67 16.38
C ASN A 185 6.06 8.77 15.50
N GLU A 186 5.49 9.98 15.51
CA GLU A 186 5.85 11.07 14.60
C GLU A 186 5.61 10.72 13.13
N ASP A 187 4.50 10.01 12.84
CA ASP A 187 4.12 9.61 11.48
C ASP A 187 3.36 10.73 10.76
N ASP A 188 3.37 10.72 9.42
CA ASP A 188 2.79 11.77 8.58
C ASP A 188 1.31 11.52 8.24
N GLY A 189 0.83 10.32 8.44
CA GLY A 189 -0.55 9.94 8.12
C GLY A 189 -0.82 8.47 8.35
N VAL A 190 -2.02 8.05 8.00
CA VAL A 190 -2.48 6.66 8.17
C VAL A 190 -2.55 5.95 6.83
N PHE A 191 -1.97 4.76 6.75
CA PHE A 191 -2.34 3.74 5.78
C PHE A 191 -3.47 2.90 6.37
N ALA A 192 -4.70 3.16 5.89
CA ALA A 192 -5.91 2.48 6.37
C ALA A 192 -6.11 1.18 5.57
N ASP A 193 -5.59 0.07 6.09
CA ASP A 193 -5.65 -1.21 5.40
C ASP A 193 -7.05 -1.81 5.35
N SER A 194 -7.29 -2.62 4.33
CA SER A 194 -8.59 -3.31 4.12
C SER A 194 -9.79 -2.36 3.95
N TYR A 195 -9.56 -1.19 3.37
CA TYR A 195 -10.62 -0.26 2.97
C TYR A 195 -11.25 -0.70 1.65
N THR A 196 -11.77 -1.92 1.64
CA THR A 196 -12.40 -2.54 0.48
C THR A 196 -13.42 -3.58 0.93
N GLN A 197 -14.44 -3.84 0.10
CA GLN A 197 -15.43 -4.89 0.33
C GLN A 197 -14.97 -6.25 -0.22
N ASP A 198 -13.97 -6.28 -1.10
CA ASP A 198 -13.56 -7.50 -1.81
C ASP A 198 -13.15 -8.63 -0.88
N ILE A 199 -12.43 -8.31 0.18
CA ILE A 199 -11.97 -9.28 1.17
C ILE A 199 -13.10 -9.79 2.09
N LEU A 200 -14.26 -9.16 2.05
CA LEU A 200 -15.45 -9.55 2.83
C LEU A 200 -16.41 -10.39 1.98
N MET A 201 -16.45 -10.17 0.66
CA MET A 201 -17.39 -10.85 -0.23
C MET A 201 -17.19 -12.36 -0.23
N ASN A 202 -18.19 -13.09 0.26
CA ASN A 202 -18.18 -14.56 0.45
C ASN A 202 -17.03 -15.08 1.35
N GLN A 203 -16.45 -14.21 2.19
CA GLN A 203 -15.30 -14.54 3.03
C GLN A 203 -15.52 -14.19 4.49
N VAL A 204 -16.75 -14.21 4.96
CA VAL A 204 -17.11 -13.95 6.36
C VAL A 204 -17.85 -15.13 7.00
N ASN A 205 -17.70 -15.27 8.31
CA ASN A 205 -18.39 -16.27 9.13
C ASN A 205 -18.94 -15.60 10.41
N PRO A 206 -20.23 -15.82 10.76
CA PRO A 206 -21.23 -16.49 9.97
C PRO A 206 -21.51 -15.78 8.64
N PRO A 207 -22.06 -16.47 7.62
CA PRO A 207 -22.43 -15.85 6.35
C PRO A 207 -23.37 -14.66 6.58
N PHE A 208 -23.08 -13.56 5.91
CA PHE A 208 -23.82 -12.30 6.08
C PHE A 208 -24.31 -11.78 4.72
N ALA A 209 -25.60 -11.46 4.64
CA ALA A 209 -26.25 -11.15 3.35
C ALA A 209 -25.58 -10.00 2.60
N TRP A 210 -25.03 -8.99 3.29
CA TRP A 210 -24.37 -7.85 2.64
C TRP A 210 -23.08 -8.25 1.94
N PHE A 211 -22.45 -9.35 2.34
CA PHE A 211 -21.21 -9.86 1.75
C PHE A 211 -21.41 -11.14 0.92
N SER A 212 -22.65 -11.61 0.79
CA SER A 212 -23.00 -12.75 -0.06
C SER A 212 -23.62 -12.32 -1.39
N HIS A 213 -24.10 -11.07 -1.49
CA HIS A 213 -24.80 -10.54 -2.66
C HIS A 213 -24.29 -9.13 -3.00
N VAL A 214 -23.85 -8.96 -4.23
CA VAL A 214 -23.29 -7.67 -4.74
C VAL A 214 -24.25 -6.51 -4.50
N GLU A 215 -25.55 -6.66 -4.83
CA GLU A 215 -26.52 -5.56 -4.68
C GLU A 215 -26.76 -5.22 -3.20
N ALA A 216 -26.76 -6.19 -2.32
CA ALA A 216 -26.85 -5.93 -0.88
C ALA A 216 -25.61 -5.20 -0.35
N CYS A 217 -24.42 -5.53 -0.84
CA CYS A 217 -23.19 -4.82 -0.52
C CYS A 217 -23.23 -3.37 -1.00
N LYS A 218 -23.66 -3.14 -2.24
CA LYS A 218 -23.82 -1.80 -2.84
C LYS A 218 -24.82 -0.92 -2.10
N GLN A 219 -25.91 -1.52 -1.59
CA GLN A 219 -26.99 -0.77 -0.91
C GLN A 219 -26.69 -0.50 0.56
N ASN A 220 -25.96 -1.39 1.24
CA ASN A 220 -25.82 -1.33 2.71
C ASN A 220 -24.38 -1.03 3.16
N TRP A 221 -23.36 -1.71 2.60
CA TRP A 221 -21.99 -1.58 3.07
C TRP A 221 -21.26 -0.41 2.42
N ILE A 222 -21.23 -0.34 1.09
CA ILE A 222 -20.46 0.68 0.35
C ILE A 222 -20.83 2.12 0.73
N PRO A 223 -22.13 2.50 0.87
CA PRO A 223 -22.46 3.86 1.32
C PRO A 223 -21.90 4.19 2.69
N ASN A 224 -21.92 3.25 3.62
CA ASN A 224 -21.34 3.43 4.95
C ASN A 224 -19.82 3.45 4.93
N LEU A 225 -19.18 2.64 4.09
CA LEU A 225 -17.73 2.70 3.88
C LEU A 225 -17.29 4.08 3.37
N ASN A 226 -18.04 4.66 2.42
CA ASN A 226 -17.77 6.01 1.92
C ASN A 226 -17.93 7.09 3.01
N LEU A 227 -18.98 7.00 3.83
CA LEU A 227 -19.18 7.92 4.97
C LEU A 227 -18.08 7.76 6.02
N TYR A 228 -17.71 6.53 6.33
CA TYR A 228 -16.63 6.20 7.26
C TYR A 228 -15.29 6.77 6.81
N GLY A 229 -14.91 6.56 5.54
CA GLY A 229 -13.69 7.14 5.00
C GLY A 229 -13.68 8.66 5.04
N ALA A 230 -14.81 9.30 4.69
CA ALA A 230 -14.94 10.75 4.78
C ALA A 230 -14.83 11.27 6.22
N TYR A 231 -15.42 10.55 7.18
CA TYR A 231 -15.33 10.87 8.61
C TYR A 231 -13.88 10.78 9.11
N CYS A 232 -13.17 9.69 8.78
CA CYS A 232 -11.77 9.50 9.17
C CYS A 232 -10.87 10.56 8.54
N CYS A 233 -10.97 10.78 7.23
CA CYS A 233 -10.19 11.78 6.50
C CYS A 233 -10.37 13.18 7.09
N LYS A 234 -11.64 13.60 7.28
CA LYS A 234 -11.94 14.90 7.88
C LYS A 234 -11.31 15.05 9.27
N ALA A 235 -11.43 14.05 10.13
CA ALA A 235 -10.90 14.10 11.48
C ALA A 235 -9.37 14.20 11.53
N LEU A 236 -8.66 13.59 10.59
CA LEU A 236 -7.20 13.70 10.44
C LEU A 236 -6.80 15.08 9.88
N HIS A 237 -7.54 15.61 8.92
CA HIS A 237 -7.31 16.93 8.34
C HIS A 237 -7.63 18.10 9.28
N ASP A 238 -8.61 17.94 10.17
CA ASP A 238 -8.95 18.95 11.18
C ASP A 238 -7.85 19.15 12.24
N GLN A 239 -6.80 18.31 12.25
CA GLN A 239 -5.66 18.47 13.17
C GLN A 239 -4.68 19.54 12.65
N PRO A 240 -3.96 20.21 13.55
CA PRO A 240 -2.92 21.18 13.15
C PRO A 240 -1.84 20.58 12.23
N GLU A 241 -1.56 19.30 12.39
CA GLU A 241 -0.55 18.54 11.63
C GLU A 241 -1.01 18.21 10.20
N HIS A 242 -2.30 18.27 9.89
CA HIS A 242 -2.89 17.87 8.60
C HIS A 242 -2.45 16.49 8.13
N PHE A 243 -2.65 15.47 8.98
CA PHE A 243 -2.25 14.09 8.69
C PHE A 243 -2.93 13.51 7.44
N TYR A 244 -2.18 12.78 6.64
CA TYR A 244 -2.72 12.09 5.46
C TYR A 244 -3.61 10.91 5.82
N TYR A 245 -4.65 10.70 5.01
CA TYR A 245 -5.51 9.51 5.01
C TYR A 245 -5.36 8.76 3.69
N LEU A 246 -4.64 7.65 3.70
CA LEU A 246 -4.32 6.84 2.51
C LEU A 246 -4.86 5.40 2.68
N PRO A 247 -6.08 5.10 2.21
CA PRO A 247 -6.63 3.75 2.28
C PRO A 247 -5.94 2.76 1.32
N ASN A 248 -5.97 1.48 1.69
CA ASN A 248 -5.70 0.38 0.78
C ASN A 248 -6.92 0.16 -0.13
N LEU A 249 -6.73 0.42 -1.42
CA LEU A 249 -7.79 0.38 -2.42
C LEU A 249 -8.03 -1.02 -3.01
N GLY A 250 -7.23 -2.01 -2.59
CA GLY A 250 -7.23 -3.34 -3.21
C GLY A 250 -6.85 -3.30 -4.69
N GLY A 251 -7.29 -4.32 -5.44
CA GLY A 251 -6.93 -4.48 -6.85
C GLY A 251 -7.65 -3.55 -7.82
N LEU A 252 -8.76 -2.92 -7.42
CA LEU A 252 -9.59 -2.03 -8.27
C LEU A 252 -10.12 -2.67 -9.56
N VAL A 253 -10.31 -3.98 -9.60
CA VAL A 253 -10.70 -4.74 -10.80
C VAL A 253 -12.16 -5.21 -10.82
N ASN A 254 -12.92 -4.96 -9.75
CA ASN A 254 -14.32 -5.36 -9.67
C ASN A 254 -15.24 -4.32 -10.29
N ALA A 255 -15.79 -4.60 -11.47
CA ALA A 255 -16.62 -3.65 -12.24
C ALA A 255 -17.89 -3.20 -11.49
N TRP A 256 -18.41 -4.02 -10.59
CA TRP A 256 -19.61 -3.70 -9.79
C TRP A 256 -19.32 -2.75 -8.60
N ASP A 257 -18.06 -2.58 -8.22
CA ASP A 257 -17.65 -1.77 -7.08
C ASP A 257 -17.88 -0.28 -7.35
N THR A 258 -18.64 0.35 -6.47
CA THR A 258 -19.01 1.78 -6.50
C THR A 258 -18.42 2.57 -5.33
N THR A 259 -17.41 2.03 -4.65
CA THR A 259 -16.71 2.72 -3.56
C THR A 259 -16.08 4.01 -4.07
N ASN A 260 -16.25 5.09 -3.29
CA ASN A 260 -15.58 6.35 -3.56
C ASN A 260 -14.13 6.31 -3.05
N TYR A 261 -13.22 5.88 -3.89
CA TYR A 261 -11.80 5.81 -3.56
C TYR A 261 -11.08 7.17 -3.53
N ALA A 262 -11.76 8.26 -3.93
CA ALA A 262 -11.21 9.61 -3.85
C ALA A 262 -11.51 10.31 -2.50
N VAL A 263 -12.07 9.61 -1.54
CA VAL A 263 -12.48 10.16 -0.24
C VAL A 263 -11.31 10.65 0.61
N GLY A 264 -10.12 10.01 0.47
CA GLY A 264 -8.88 10.39 1.16
C GLY A 264 -7.96 11.27 0.33
N ASP A 265 -6.70 11.38 0.75
CA ASP A 265 -5.64 12.08 0.02
C ASP A 265 -5.16 11.30 -1.20
N GLY A 266 -5.57 10.06 -1.31
CA GLY A 266 -5.23 9.11 -2.32
C GLY A 266 -5.33 7.70 -1.79
N GLY A 267 -4.43 6.80 -2.17
CA GLY A 267 -4.39 5.46 -1.63
C GLY A 267 -3.32 4.57 -2.26
N MET A 268 -3.15 3.40 -1.68
CA MET A 268 -2.34 2.34 -2.26
C MET A 268 -3.23 1.40 -3.06
N ASN A 269 -2.83 1.12 -4.30
CA ASN A 269 -3.38 0.02 -5.08
C ASN A 269 -2.52 -1.23 -4.89
N GLU A 270 -2.91 -2.09 -3.97
CA GLU A 270 -2.29 -3.38 -3.74
C GLU A 270 -2.73 -4.39 -4.80
N GLY A 271 -1.78 -4.98 -5.52
CA GLY A 271 -2.07 -5.76 -6.72
C GLY A 271 -2.15 -4.88 -7.98
N PHE A 272 -1.25 -3.90 -8.11
CA PHE A 272 -1.13 -3.06 -9.30
C PHE A 272 -0.62 -3.87 -10.49
N ALA A 273 -1.29 -3.74 -11.64
CA ALA A 273 -1.06 -4.40 -12.92
C ALA A 273 -1.21 -5.94 -12.92
N LEU A 274 -0.97 -6.60 -11.80
CA LEU A 274 -1.13 -8.05 -11.61
C LEU A 274 -1.53 -8.36 -10.17
N SER A 275 -2.28 -9.43 -9.94
CA SER A 275 -2.78 -9.80 -8.60
C SER A 275 -1.76 -10.56 -7.74
N GLY A 276 -0.61 -10.88 -8.29
CA GLY A 276 0.47 -11.62 -7.64
C GLY A 276 1.42 -12.23 -8.66
N PRO A 277 2.56 -12.81 -8.24
CA PRO A 277 3.57 -13.33 -9.14
C PRO A 277 3.01 -14.32 -10.17
N GLY A 278 3.08 -13.94 -11.46
CA GLY A 278 2.55 -14.73 -12.58
C GLY A 278 1.03 -14.67 -12.79
N ASN A 279 0.29 -13.90 -11.98
CA ASN A 279 -1.17 -13.79 -12.07
C ASN A 279 -1.58 -12.44 -12.65
N TYR A 280 -1.58 -12.35 -13.95
CA TYR A 280 -1.98 -11.16 -14.68
C TYR A 280 -3.51 -11.01 -14.72
N TYR A 281 -3.98 -9.79 -14.64
CA TYR A 281 -5.39 -9.49 -14.89
C TYR A 281 -5.75 -9.70 -16.37
N ALA A 282 -7.01 -10.04 -16.63
CA ALA A 282 -7.53 -9.97 -17.99
C ALA A 282 -7.38 -8.53 -18.52
N PRO A 283 -7.21 -8.33 -19.85
CA PRO A 283 -7.04 -6.99 -20.41
C PRO A 283 -8.14 -5.99 -20.02
N SER A 284 -9.39 -6.44 -19.89
CA SER A 284 -10.52 -5.62 -19.42
C SER A 284 -10.36 -5.15 -17.97
N ASP A 285 -9.88 -6.03 -17.10
CA ASP A 285 -9.71 -5.75 -15.68
C ASP A 285 -8.50 -4.83 -15.45
N TRP A 286 -7.40 -5.06 -16.21
CA TRP A 286 -6.27 -4.16 -16.24
C TRP A 286 -6.68 -2.75 -16.73
N GLN A 287 -7.49 -2.65 -17.81
CA GLN A 287 -8.01 -1.37 -18.28
C GLN A 287 -8.89 -0.67 -17.23
N LEU A 288 -9.74 -1.42 -16.54
CA LEU A 288 -10.58 -0.90 -15.46
C LEU A 288 -9.73 -0.34 -14.32
N GLN A 289 -8.70 -1.08 -13.90
CA GLN A 289 -7.75 -0.64 -12.89
C GLN A 289 -7.06 0.66 -13.32
N MET A 290 -6.48 0.69 -14.53
CA MET A 290 -5.82 1.90 -15.05
C MET A 290 -6.76 3.11 -15.10
N ASN A 291 -8.02 2.93 -15.52
CA ASN A 291 -9.01 4.00 -15.60
C ASN A 291 -9.36 4.56 -14.21
N ARG A 292 -9.49 3.71 -13.20
CA ARG A 292 -9.76 4.13 -11.81
C ARG A 292 -8.58 4.90 -11.21
N LEU A 293 -7.37 4.42 -11.46
CA LEU A 293 -6.15 5.10 -11.02
C LEU A 293 -5.95 6.44 -11.74
N LEU A 294 -6.20 6.49 -13.06
CA LEU A 294 -6.16 7.75 -13.82
C LEU A 294 -7.16 8.77 -13.27
N ALA A 295 -8.34 8.35 -12.84
CA ALA A 295 -9.31 9.26 -12.22
C ALA A 295 -8.76 9.89 -10.92
N LEU A 296 -8.10 9.11 -10.07
CA LEU A 296 -7.44 9.60 -8.86
C LEU A 296 -6.27 10.53 -9.18
N ILE A 297 -5.40 10.12 -10.10
CA ILE A 297 -4.23 10.89 -10.51
C ILE A 297 -4.61 12.24 -11.09
N ARG A 298 -5.66 12.30 -11.92
CA ARG A 298 -6.19 13.55 -12.50
C ARG A 298 -6.87 14.46 -11.48
N ALA A 299 -7.31 13.90 -10.35
CA ALA A 299 -7.79 14.64 -9.20
C ALA A 299 -6.64 15.07 -8.25
N ASP A 300 -5.39 14.97 -8.70
CA ASP A 300 -4.15 15.25 -7.95
C ASP A 300 -4.01 14.46 -6.64
N LYS A 301 -4.60 13.26 -6.60
CA LYS A 301 -4.51 12.36 -5.44
C LYS A 301 -3.19 11.58 -5.47
N ILE A 302 -2.71 11.23 -4.27
CA ILE A 302 -1.55 10.36 -4.08
C ILE A 302 -1.94 8.94 -4.49
N VAL A 303 -1.15 8.33 -5.37
CA VAL A 303 -1.34 6.94 -5.80
C VAL A 303 -0.05 6.16 -5.60
N ILE A 304 -0.09 5.11 -4.78
CA ILE A 304 1.02 4.18 -4.56
C ILE A 304 0.67 2.88 -5.29
N CYS A 305 1.43 2.59 -6.35
CA CYS A 305 1.29 1.39 -7.17
C CYS A 305 2.13 0.25 -6.57
N GLN A 306 1.50 -0.64 -5.81
CA GLN A 306 2.14 -1.77 -5.16
C GLN A 306 1.93 -3.05 -5.96
N SER A 307 3.00 -3.73 -6.36
CA SER A 307 2.95 -5.00 -7.10
C SER A 307 3.78 -6.08 -6.44
N TYR A 308 3.22 -7.28 -6.36
CA TYR A 308 3.92 -8.48 -5.93
C TYR A 308 4.50 -9.20 -7.14
N ILE A 309 5.82 -9.31 -7.20
CA ILE A 309 6.55 -9.89 -8.33
C ILE A 309 7.56 -10.93 -7.83
N ARG A 310 8.21 -11.65 -8.75
CA ARG A 310 9.47 -12.35 -8.48
C ARG A 310 10.63 -11.53 -9.03
N ASP A 311 11.72 -11.43 -8.29
CA ASP A 311 12.92 -10.68 -8.72
C ASP A 311 13.44 -11.11 -10.10
N SER A 312 13.34 -12.41 -10.40
CA SER A 312 13.79 -12.99 -11.67
C SER A 312 12.80 -12.85 -12.83
N ASP A 313 11.56 -12.38 -12.58
CA ASP A 313 10.54 -12.25 -13.62
C ASP A 313 10.63 -10.86 -14.29
N TYR A 314 11.55 -10.73 -15.25
CA TYR A 314 11.76 -9.48 -15.97
C TYR A 314 10.54 -9.02 -16.76
N ASP A 315 9.74 -9.92 -17.34
CA ASP A 315 8.54 -9.50 -18.07
C ASP A 315 7.48 -8.91 -17.15
N ALA A 316 7.27 -9.48 -15.96
CA ALA A 316 6.40 -8.90 -14.93
C ALA A 316 6.92 -7.53 -14.45
N ARG A 317 8.23 -7.40 -14.20
CA ARG A 317 8.86 -6.13 -13.81
C ARG A 317 8.64 -5.05 -14.87
N TRP A 318 8.86 -5.39 -16.15
CA TRP A 318 8.59 -4.46 -17.26
C TRP A 318 7.11 -4.15 -17.39
N PHE A 319 6.22 -5.12 -17.20
CA PHE A 319 4.77 -4.88 -17.25
C PHE A 319 4.30 -3.91 -16.19
N VAL A 320 4.75 -4.10 -14.94
CA VAL A 320 4.47 -3.20 -13.82
C VAL A 320 5.04 -1.80 -14.10
N MET A 321 6.31 -1.71 -14.47
CA MET A 321 6.95 -0.42 -14.76
C MET A 321 6.28 0.30 -15.94
N GLY A 322 5.96 -0.43 -17.00
CA GLY A 322 5.25 0.13 -18.16
C GLY A 322 3.87 0.63 -17.82
N SER A 323 3.07 -0.17 -17.10
CA SER A 323 1.74 0.21 -16.63
C SER A 323 1.78 1.47 -15.74
N TYR A 324 2.75 1.54 -14.84
CA TYR A 324 2.99 2.72 -14.02
C TYR A 324 3.32 3.96 -14.86
N LEU A 325 4.21 3.84 -15.83
CA LEU A 325 4.61 4.97 -16.70
C LEU A 325 3.46 5.47 -17.57
N LEU A 326 2.54 4.61 -18.02
CA LEU A 326 1.34 5.03 -18.73
C LEU A 326 0.49 5.99 -17.91
N ILE A 327 0.26 5.68 -16.63
CA ILE A 327 -0.64 6.47 -15.78
C ILE A 327 0.06 7.55 -14.95
N LYS A 328 1.39 7.54 -14.88
CA LYS A 328 2.19 8.39 -13.99
C LYS A 328 1.81 9.87 -14.06
N GLY A 329 1.48 10.46 -12.93
CA GLY A 329 1.20 11.88 -12.72
C GLY A 329 2.15 12.51 -11.71
N ARG A 330 1.71 13.58 -11.07
CA ARG A 330 2.52 14.39 -10.14
C ARG A 330 2.78 13.67 -8.80
N HIS A 331 1.81 12.88 -8.29
CA HIS A 331 1.92 12.20 -7.01
C HIS A 331 1.67 10.69 -7.18
N THR A 332 2.43 10.07 -8.10
CA THR A 332 2.30 8.64 -8.41
C THR A 332 3.60 7.90 -8.07
N TYR A 333 3.52 6.98 -7.14
CA TYR A 333 4.66 6.23 -6.58
C TYR A 333 4.57 4.78 -6.98
N ILE A 334 5.69 4.07 -6.95
CA ILE A 334 5.77 2.66 -7.31
C ILE A 334 6.48 1.88 -6.22
N ASN A 335 6.07 0.62 -6.03
CA ASN A 335 6.82 -0.38 -5.30
C ASN A 335 6.63 -1.75 -5.94
N MET A 336 7.73 -2.35 -6.41
CA MET A 336 7.77 -3.75 -6.78
C MET A 336 8.32 -4.54 -5.59
N PHE A 337 7.64 -5.61 -5.21
CA PHE A 337 7.87 -6.27 -3.94
C PHE A 337 7.84 -7.79 -4.11
N ASP A 338 8.96 -8.46 -3.82
CA ASP A 338 9.03 -9.93 -3.82
C ASP A 338 8.84 -10.49 -2.41
N THR A 339 9.53 -9.93 -1.44
CA THR A 339 9.50 -10.34 -0.04
C THR A 339 9.62 -9.12 0.89
N SER A 340 9.57 -9.32 2.20
CA SER A 340 9.83 -8.26 3.19
C SER A 340 11.30 -7.85 3.30
N THR A 341 12.11 -8.14 2.30
CA THR A 341 13.52 -7.72 2.20
C THR A 341 13.63 -6.37 1.51
N LEU A 342 14.69 -5.62 1.83
CA LEU A 342 15.04 -4.41 1.11
C LEU A 342 15.46 -4.78 -0.32
N SER A 343 14.65 -4.42 -1.32
CA SER A 343 14.89 -4.75 -2.72
C SER A 343 14.96 -3.50 -3.58
N TRP A 344 15.81 -3.53 -4.61
CA TRP A 344 15.93 -2.45 -5.57
C TRP A 344 16.07 -2.99 -6.99
N TYR A 345 15.39 -2.34 -7.94
CA TYR A 345 15.40 -2.75 -9.34
C TYR A 345 15.98 -1.66 -10.22
N PRO A 346 16.86 -2.00 -11.18
CA PRO A 346 17.45 -1.02 -12.11
C PRO A 346 16.42 -0.17 -12.84
N GLU A 347 15.22 -0.72 -13.10
CA GLU A 347 14.10 -0.04 -13.73
C GLU A 347 13.70 1.26 -13.02
N TYR A 348 13.89 1.38 -11.72
CA TYR A 348 13.63 2.61 -10.96
C TYR A 348 14.55 3.77 -11.36
N THR A 349 15.68 3.48 -11.99
CA THR A 349 16.65 4.50 -12.42
C THR A 349 16.40 5.01 -13.85
N ILE A 350 15.34 4.52 -14.51
CA ILE A 350 15.00 4.95 -15.87
C ILE A 350 14.67 6.45 -15.87
N SER A 351 15.29 7.16 -16.79
CA SER A 351 15.12 8.60 -16.92
C SER A 351 14.56 8.94 -18.31
N LEU A 352 13.22 8.99 -18.41
CA LEU A 352 12.49 9.37 -19.63
C LEU A 352 12.28 10.89 -19.74
N GLY A 353 12.52 11.65 -18.67
CA GLY A 353 12.14 13.06 -18.58
C GLY A 353 10.64 13.23 -18.35
N ALA A 354 10.15 14.46 -18.52
CA ALA A 354 8.73 14.77 -18.38
C ALA A 354 7.88 14.05 -19.44
N PRO A 355 6.67 13.62 -19.11
CA PRO A 355 5.71 13.18 -20.13
C PRO A 355 5.36 14.33 -21.06
N LEU A 356 5.08 14.02 -22.33
CA LEU A 356 4.70 15.03 -23.34
C LEU A 356 3.20 15.38 -23.28
N SER A 357 2.43 14.64 -22.48
CA SER A 357 1.01 14.88 -22.26
C SER A 357 0.64 14.65 -20.80
N GLU A 358 -0.40 15.35 -20.34
CA GLU A 358 -1.06 15.04 -19.07
C GLU A 358 -1.55 13.60 -19.06
N PRO A 359 -1.74 13.00 -17.86
CA PRO A 359 -2.34 11.67 -17.75
C PRO A 359 -3.68 11.61 -18.48
N ALA A 360 -3.88 10.57 -19.28
CA ALA A 360 -5.07 10.38 -20.08
C ALA A 360 -6.36 10.38 -19.24
N ARG A 361 -7.51 10.69 -19.84
CA ARG A 361 -8.81 10.55 -19.14
C ARG A 361 -9.17 9.09 -18.91
N THR A 362 -8.88 8.28 -19.91
CA THR A 362 -9.04 6.83 -19.90
C THR A 362 -7.83 6.21 -20.58
N ILE A 363 -7.46 5.01 -20.16
CA ILE A 363 -6.29 4.33 -20.73
C ILE A 363 -6.45 4.05 -22.22
N SER A 364 -7.67 3.96 -22.73
CA SER A 364 -7.93 3.77 -24.15
C SER A 364 -7.46 4.94 -25.03
N ALA A 365 -7.26 6.13 -24.46
CA ALA A 365 -6.69 7.26 -25.21
C ALA A 365 -5.19 7.07 -25.51
N ASP A 366 -4.52 6.21 -24.77
CA ASP A 366 -3.12 5.84 -24.99
C ASP A 366 -2.96 4.63 -25.93
N TRP A 367 -4.06 4.11 -26.49
CA TRP A 367 -4.03 3.01 -27.46
C TRP A 367 -3.51 3.46 -28.82
N ASP A 368 -2.37 2.93 -29.24
CA ASP A 368 -1.83 3.14 -30.58
C ASP A 368 -2.40 2.10 -31.53
N VAL A 369 -3.35 2.52 -32.37
CA VAL A 369 -4.07 1.64 -33.32
C VAL A 369 -3.13 1.05 -34.38
N ALA A 370 -2.08 1.77 -34.78
CA ALA A 370 -1.14 1.30 -35.79
C ALA A 370 -0.23 0.20 -35.27
N TRP A 371 0.09 0.24 -33.98
CA TRP A 371 0.98 -0.72 -33.36
C TRP A 371 0.26 -1.78 -32.51
N GLY A 372 -1.01 -1.56 -32.16
CA GLY A 372 -1.80 -2.50 -31.36
C GLY A 372 -1.28 -2.66 -29.93
N VAL A 373 -0.84 -1.56 -29.33
CA VAL A 373 -0.32 -1.50 -27.95
C VAL A 373 -0.69 -0.17 -27.30
N TYR A 374 -0.58 -0.08 -25.97
CA TYR A 374 -0.66 1.21 -25.26
C TYR A 374 0.69 1.93 -25.34
N ARG A 375 0.62 3.24 -25.57
CA ARG A 375 1.80 4.09 -25.74
C ARG A 375 1.67 5.40 -24.99
N ARG A 376 2.76 5.82 -24.35
CA ARG A 376 2.91 7.19 -23.85
C ARG A 376 4.29 7.71 -24.17
N ASP A 377 4.33 8.95 -24.66
CA ASP A 377 5.56 9.63 -25.06
C ASP A 377 6.10 10.52 -23.93
N PHE A 378 7.40 10.58 -23.83
CA PHE A 378 8.16 11.38 -22.89
C PHE A 378 9.25 12.18 -23.63
N ALA A 379 9.81 13.18 -22.98
CA ALA A 379 10.82 14.07 -23.59
C ALA A 379 12.00 13.30 -24.19
N ARG A 380 12.42 12.17 -23.59
CA ARG A 380 13.57 11.38 -24.05
C ARG A 380 13.22 10.00 -24.58
N GLY A 381 11.98 9.68 -24.74
CA GLY A 381 11.60 8.34 -25.22
C GLY A 381 10.12 8.05 -25.14
N MET A 382 9.78 6.78 -25.07
CA MET A 382 8.40 6.30 -24.97
C MET A 382 8.32 5.01 -24.18
N VAL A 383 7.17 4.72 -23.64
CA VAL A 383 6.79 3.41 -23.11
C VAL A 383 5.74 2.78 -24.03
N LEU A 384 5.88 1.48 -24.27
CA LEU A 384 4.94 0.64 -25.00
C LEU A 384 4.52 -0.52 -24.11
N VAL A 385 3.23 -0.73 -23.91
CA VAL A 385 2.69 -1.75 -23.01
C VAL A 385 1.71 -2.66 -23.75
N ASN A 386 1.92 -3.96 -23.56
CA ASN A 386 1.07 -5.00 -24.11
C ASN A 386 0.41 -5.80 -22.95
N PRO A 387 -0.83 -5.52 -22.57
CA PRO A 387 -1.55 -6.28 -21.55
C PRO A 387 -2.20 -7.56 -22.10
N ASP A 388 -2.07 -7.84 -23.40
CA ASP A 388 -2.69 -9.00 -24.05
C ASP A 388 -1.81 -10.26 -23.91
N THR A 389 -2.39 -11.40 -24.23
CA THR A 389 -1.77 -12.73 -24.18
C THR A 389 -0.90 -13.05 -25.39
N ARG A 390 -0.92 -12.22 -26.42
CA ARG A 390 -0.13 -12.41 -27.66
C ARG A 390 0.98 -11.37 -27.75
N PRO A 391 2.19 -11.78 -28.18
CA PRO A 391 3.25 -10.82 -28.42
C PRO A 391 2.93 -9.93 -29.63
N VAL A 392 3.40 -8.70 -29.58
CA VAL A 392 3.25 -7.72 -30.65
C VAL A 392 4.61 -7.35 -31.21
N LYS A 393 4.77 -7.41 -32.54
CA LYS A 393 6.01 -7.02 -33.22
C LYS A 393 5.78 -5.69 -33.94
N ILE A 394 6.66 -4.73 -33.69
CA ILE A 394 6.55 -3.35 -34.19
C ILE A 394 7.80 -2.96 -34.95
N ASP A 395 7.64 -2.46 -36.18
CA ASP A 395 8.69 -1.69 -36.88
C ASP A 395 8.56 -0.22 -36.46
N LEU A 396 9.59 0.29 -35.82
CA LEU A 396 9.63 1.67 -35.30
C LEU A 396 9.89 2.72 -36.40
N GLY A 397 10.14 2.27 -37.66
CA GLY A 397 10.47 3.13 -38.77
C GLY A 397 11.85 3.79 -38.71
N ARG A 398 12.43 3.90 -37.50
CA ARG A 398 13.75 4.46 -37.22
C ARG A 398 14.40 3.74 -36.05
N THR A 399 15.71 3.91 -35.90
CA THR A 399 16.44 3.36 -34.76
C THR A 399 16.06 4.08 -33.47
N LYS A 400 15.80 3.32 -32.43
CA LYS A 400 15.62 3.72 -31.04
C LYS A 400 16.51 2.87 -30.15
N TYR A 401 16.66 3.25 -28.90
CA TYR A 401 17.46 2.47 -27.94
C TYR A 401 16.52 1.77 -26.96
N LEU A 402 16.43 0.45 -27.09
CA LEU A 402 15.69 -0.40 -26.13
C LEU A 402 16.44 -0.43 -24.81
N VAL A 403 15.72 -0.14 -23.72
CA VAL A 403 16.23 -0.28 -22.35
C VAL A 403 16.02 -1.71 -21.89
N GLU A 404 17.06 -2.34 -21.40
CA GLU A 404 17.06 -3.70 -20.86
C GLU A 404 17.65 -3.65 -19.44
N ALA A 405 17.05 -4.37 -18.48
CA ALA A 405 17.53 -4.48 -17.12
C ALA A 405 18.26 -5.81 -16.90
N GLU A 406 19.33 -5.78 -16.15
CA GLU A 406 20.03 -6.96 -15.66
C GLU A 406 20.17 -6.88 -14.14
N GLY A 407 19.91 -7.99 -13.44
CA GLY A 407 19.95 -8.02 -11.99
C GLY A 407 18.77 -7.30 -11.35
N GLY A 408 18.97 -6.79 -10.16
CA GLY A 408 17.92 -6.28 -9.26
C GLY A 408 17.55 -7.31 -8.20
N GLY A 409 16.78 -6.90 -7.19
CA GLY A 409 16.40 -7.71 -6.04
C GLY A 409 17.03 -7.22 -4.74
N PRO A 410 17.35 -8.09 -3.78
CA PRO A 410 17.82 -7.71 -2.46
C PRO A 410 19.04 -6.79 -2.47
N VAL A 411 18.98 -5.70 -1.71
CA VAL A 411 20.12 -4.81 -1.50
C VAL A 411 21.03 -5.40 -0.42
N PRO A 412 22.30 -5.70 -0.75
CA PRO A 412 23.22 -6.32 0.21
C PRO A 412 23.58 -5.37 1.35
N ALA A 413 24.20 -5.92 2.42
CA ALA A 413 24.61 -5.15 3.60
C ALA A 413 25.60 -3.99 3.26
N SER A 414 26.24 -4.03 2.09
CA SER A 414 27.05 -2.91 1.58
C SER A 414 26.23 -1.69 1.17
N GLY A 415 24.89 -1.80 1.05
CA GLY A 415 24.02 -0.73 0.55
C GLY A 415 24.17 -0.44 -0.94
N VAL A 416 24.92 -1.26 -1.68
CA VAL A 416 25.10 -1.09 -3.13
C VAL A 416 24.16 -2.06 -3.86
N PRO A 417 23.11 -1.56 -4.54
CA PRO A 417 22.18 -2.43 -5.23
C PRO A 417 22.86 -3.15 -6.39
N MET A 418 22.44 -4.39 -6.64
CA MET A 418 22.93 -5.18 -7.77
C MET A 418 22.05 -4.94 -8.99
N GLY A 419 22.70 -4.83 -10.13
CA GLY A 419 22.01 -4.70 -11.40
C GLY A 419 22.28 -3.38 -12.12
N GLN A 420 21.92 -3.35 -13.38
CA GLN A 420 22.18 -2.21 -14.26
C GLN A 420 21.18 -2.14 -15.40
N LEU A 421 21.06 -0.96 -16.01
CA LEU A 421 20.37 -0.78 -17.27
C LEU A 421 21.37 -0.85 -18.43
N LYS A 422 20.98 -1.55 -19.49
CA LYS A 422 21.66 -1.55 -20.78
C LYS A 422 20.79 -0.90 -21.83
N ARG A 423 21.43 -0.42 -22.89
CA ARG A 423 20.76 0.17 -24.05
C ARG A 423 21.21 -0.53 -25.31
N ARG A 424 20.27 -0.94 -26.14
CA ARG A 424 20.55 -1.61 -27.40
C ARG A 424 19.81 -0.92 -28.55
N PRO A 425 20.49 -0.56 -29.66
CA PRO A 425 19.83 0.02 -30.82
C PRO A 425 18.90 -1.01 -31.46
N VAL A 426 17.66 -0.60 -31.74
CA VAL A 426 16.65 -1.44 -32.37
C VAL A 426 15.83 -0.61 -33.38
N ARG A 427 15.47 -1.22 -34.49
CA ARG A 427 14.48 -0.69 -35.43
C ARG A 427 13.17 -1.48 -35.35
N VAL A 428 13.27 -2.75 -35.03
CA VAL A 428 12.12 -3.63 -34.79
C VAL A 428 12.17 -4.10 -33.34
N VAL A 429 11.03 -4.05 -32.67
CA VAL A 429 10.90 -4.50 -31.27
C VAL A 429 9.75 -5.48 -31.14
N THR A 430 9.91 -6.51 -30.33
CA THR A 430 8.83 -7.39 -29.91
C THR A 430 8.47 -7.10 -28.46
N ILE A 431 7.19 -6.86 -28.21
CA ILE A 431 6.65 -6.72 -26.87
C ILE A 431 5.95 -8.03 -26.52
N PRO A 432 6.47 -8.82 -25.56
CA PRO A 432 5.85 -10.08 -25.15
C PRO A 432 4.43 -9.85 -24.60
N SER A 433 3.69 -10.95 -24.40
CA SER A 433 2.44 -10.93 -23.64
C SER A 433 2.72 -10.43 -22.23
N HIS A 434 1.79 -9.64 -21.68
CA HIS A 434 1.90 -9.07 -20.32
C HIS A 434 3.30 -8.51 -20.05
N SER A 435 3.77 -7.62 -20.93
CA SER A 435 5.07 -6.99 -20.80
C SER A 435 5.07 -5.57 -21.36
N ALA A 436 6.17 -4.87 -21.18
CA ALA A 436 6.39 -3.56 -21.77
C ALA A 436 7.78 -3.42 -22.35
N ARG A 437 7.96 -2.38 -23.18
CA ARG A 437 9.26 -1.95 -23.66
C ARG A 437 9.41 -0.44 -23.49
N ILE A 438 10.56 -0.04 -23.02
CA ILE A 438 10.95 1.36 -22.89
C ILE A 438 12.01 1.65 -23.95
N LEU A 439 11.75 2.66 -24.76
CA LEU A 439 12.56 3.06 -25.89
C LEU A 439 13.04 4.50 -25.69
N LEU A 440 14.32 4.74 -25.72
CA LEU A 440 14.92 6.07 -25.69
C LEU A 440 15.17 6.55 -27.13
N ASN A 441 15.20 7.88 -27.28
CA ASN A 441 15.45 8.52 -28.57
C ASN A 441 16.92 8.43 -29.00
N ASP A 442 17.83 8.49 -28.01
CA ASP A 442 19.29 8.51 -28.13
C ASP A 442 19.96 7.90 -26.88
#